data_08a61dcef234ac2ce32691a6c0c4d8ff
#
_entry.id   08a61dcef234ac2ce32691a6c0c4d8ff
#
_cell.length_a   1.000
_cell.length_b   1.000
_cell.length_c   1.000
_cell.angle_alpha   90.00
_cell.angle_beta   90.00
_cell.angle_gamma   90.00
#
_symmetry.space_group_name_H-M   'P 1'
#
loop_
_entity.id
_entity.type
_entity.pdbx_description
1 polymer ?
#
loop_
_entity_poly.entity_id
_entity_poly.type
_entity_poly.pdbx_seq_one_letter_code
_entity_poly.pdbx_strand_id
1 'polypeptide(L)'
;MQVQPPGHESVFHLFVITTENRDELLKYLNDKNIFPGLHYPVPCHLQKAYTSLGYKAGDFPNSEYLAGHCLSLPMYAELTNEELDYVIKTLNSY
;
A
#
# COMPACT_ATOMS: atom_id res chain seq x y z
N MET A 1 7.41 -2.23 6.52
CA MET A 1 7.98 -1.19 5.61
C MET A 1 9.11 -1.81 4.80
N GLN A 2 9.26 -1.45 3.54
CA GLN A 2 10.35 -1.97 2.70
C GLN A 2 11.71 -1.49 3.21
N VAL A 3 12.70 -2.37 3.16
CA VAL A 3 14.09 -2.04 3.52
C VAL A 3 14.88 -1.81 2.23
N GLN A 4 15.60 -0.71 2.17
CA GLN A 4 16.48 -0.40 1.05
C GLN A 4 17.82 -1.10 1.25
N PRO A 5 18.22 -2.03 0.35
CA PRO A 5 19.50 -2.70 0.48
C PRO A 5 20.69 -1.72 0.30
N PRO A 6 21.87 -1.98 0.91
CA PRO A 6 23.04 -1.17 0.69
C PRO A 6 23.41 -1.06 -0.79
N GLY A 7 23.77 0.15 -1.25
CA GLY A 7 24.14 0.42 -2.63
C GLY A 7 23.00 0.54 -3.63
N HIS A 8 21.74 0.47 -3.16
CA HIS A 8 20.56 0.72 -3.98
C HIS A 8 19.87 2.02 -3.54
N GLU A 9 19.30 2.75 -4.49
CA GLU A 9 18.54 3.97 -4.25
C GLU A 9 17.14 3.80 -4.84
N SER A 10 16.11 4.04 -4.02
CA SER A 10 14.72 4.01 -4.47
C SER A 10 14.38 5.28 -5.24
N VAL A 11 13.62 5.16 -6.32
CA VAL A 11 13.01 6.32 -7.02
C VAL A 11 11.76 6.83 -6.32
N PHE A 12 11.34 6.21 -5.22
CA PHE A 12 10.17 6.59 -4.41
C PHE A 12 8.91 6.84 -5.25
N HIS A 13 8.59 5.89 -6.13
CA HIS A 13 7.35 5.95 -6.90
C HIS A 13 6.10 5.86 -6.01
N LEU A 14 6.13 4.98 -5.00
CA LEU A 14 5.07 4.81 -4.00
C LEU A 14 5.69 4.61 -2.62
N PHE A 15 5.06 5.16 -1.59
CA PHE A 15 5.39 4.88 -0.20
C PHE A 15 4.42 3.84 0.36
N VAL A 16 4.79 2.56 0.26
CA VAL A 16 3.92 1.43 0.63
C VAL A 16 4.18 0.99 2.06
N ILE A 17 3.11 0.87 2.84
CA ILE A 17 3.10 0.25 4.16
C ILE A 17 2.23 -1.00 4.15
N THR A 18 2.44 -1.90 5.12
CA THR A 18 1.59 -3.07 5.36
C THR A 18 1.02 -3.03 6.77
N THR A 19 -0.22 -3.49 6.91
CA THR A 19 -0.92 -3.63 8.19
C THR A 19 -1.91 -4.78 8.13
N GLU A 20 -2.14 -5.46 9.25
CA GLU A 20 -3.13 -6.54 9.34
C GLU A 20 -4.57 -6.01 9.18
N ASN A 21 -4.84 -4.78 9.60
CA ASN A 21 -6.16 -4.16 9.53
C ASN A 21 -6.23 -3.09 8.43
N ARG A 22 -5.79 -3.44 7.19
CA ARG A 22 -5.69 -2.52 6.06
C ARG A 22 -6.98 -1.72 5.79
N ASP A 23 -8.13 -2.37 5.78
CA ASP A 23 -9.40 -1.72 5.44
C ASP A 23 -9.89 -0.78 6.56
N GLU A 24 -9.61 -1.12 7.82
CA GLU A 24 -9.90 -0.24 8.97
C GLU A 24 -8.99 0.99 8.95
N LEU A 25 -7.69 0.81 8.71
CA LEU A 25 -6.76 1.93 8.57
C LEU A 25 -7.12 2.82 7.38
N LEU A 26 -7.49 2.23 6.23
CA LEU A 26 -7.94 2.98 5.05
C LEU A 26 -9.14 3.86 5.39
N LYS A 27 -10.14 3.29 6.07
CA LYS A 27 -11.32 4.04 6.50
C LYS A 27 -10.94 5.15 7.47
N TYR A 28 -10.15 4.85 8.49
CA TYR A 28 -9.68 5.84 9.48
C TYR A 28 -8.98 7.03 8.82
N LEU A 29 -8.08 6.76 7.87
CA LEU A 29 -7.35 7.82 7.15
C LEU A 29 -8.29 8.65 6.27
N ASN A 30 -9.23 8.00 5.55
CA ASN A 30 -10.24 8.70 4.75
C ASN A 30 -11.13 9.62 5.60
N ASP A 31 -11.54 9.17 6.80
CA ASP A 31 -12.31 9.98 7.76
C ASP A 31 -11.51 11.21 8.26
N LYS A 32 -10.18 11.21 8.09
CA LYS A 32 -9.26 12.31 8.39
C LYS A 32 -8.82 13.09 7.15
N ASN A 33 -9.50 12.92 6.01
CA ASN A 33 -9.14 13.53 4.72
C ASN A 33 -7.73 13.16 4.21
N ILE A 34 -7.21 12.00 4.58
CA ILE A 34 -6.01 11.40 4.01
C ILE A 34 -6.48 10.25 3.12
N PHE A 35 -6.11 10.26 1.84
CA PHE A 35 -6.60 9.31 0.84
C PHE A 35 -5.48 8.39 0.33
N PRO A 36 -5.20 7.27 1.04
CA PRO A 36 -4.21 6.28 0.59
C PRO A 36 -4.68 5.55 -0.68
N GLY A 37 -3.73 5.09 -1.46
CA GLY A 37 -3.99 4.25 -2.64
C GLY A 37 -3.90 2.75 -2.33
N LEU A 38 -4.64 1.94 -3.11
CA LEU A 38 -4.52 0.46 -3.11
C LEU A 38 -3.78 0.03 -4.38
N HIS A 39 -2.49 -0.34 -4.27
CA HIS A 39 -1.66 -0.75 -5.40
C HIS A 39 -1.06 -2.15 -5.16
N TYR A 40 -1.82 -3.25 -5.49
CA TYR A 40 -3.17 -3.32 -6.04
C TYR A 40 -3.99 -4.35 -5.25
N PRO A 41 -5.34 -4.21 -5.13
CA PRO A 41 -6.14 -5.05 -4.22
C PRO A 41 -6.39 -6.48 -4.74
N VAL A 42 -6.09 -6.73 -6.02
CA VAL A 42 -6.21 -8.06 -6.63
C VAL A 42 -4.86 -8.44 -7.24
N PRO A 43 -4.21 -9.52 -6.78
CA PRO A 43 -2.94 -9.97 -7.36
C PRO A 43 -3.11 -10.38 -8.83
N CYS A 44 -2.06 -10.21 -9.64
CA CYS A 44 -2.13 -10.42 -11.09
C CYS A 44 -2.68 -11.79 -11.46
N HIS A 45 -2.25 -12.87 -10.79
CA HIS A 45 -2.67 -14.24 -11.11
C HIS A 45 -4.16 -14.52 -10.81
N LEU A 46 -4.82 -13.70 -9.97
CA LEU A 46 -6.25 -13.82 -9.65
C LEU A 46 -7.13 -12.86 -10.46
N GLN A 47 -6.55 -12.06 -11.34
CA GLN A 47 -7.33 -11.19 -12.21
C GLN A 47 -8.03 -11.99 -13.30
N LYS A 48 -9.26 -11.59 -13.65
CA LYS A 48 -10.10 -12.28 -14.67
C LYS A 48 -9.39 -12.44 -16.01
N ALA A 49 -8.55 -11.47 -16.40
CA ALA A 49 -7.78 -11.51 -17.65
C ALA A 49 -6.79 -12.71 -17.73
N TYR A 50 -6.38 -13.25 -16.60
CA TYR A 50 -5.38 -14.33 -16.51
C TYR A 50 -5.97 -15.70 -16.11
N THR A 51 -7.31 -15.83 -16.06
CA THR A 51 -7.99 -17.09 -15.70
C THR A 51 -7.55 -18.27 -16.56
N SER A 52 -7.23 -18.04 -17.85
CA SER A 52 -6.78 -19.07 -18.79
C SER A 52 -5.43 -19.68 -18.43
N LEU A 53 -4.63 -19.04 -17.55
CA LEU A 53 -3.34 -19.58 -17.09
C LEU A 53 -3.50 -20.66 -16.01
N GLY A 54 -4.71 -20.85 -15.46
CA GLY A 54 -5.01 -21.92 -14.51
C GLY A 54 -4.53 -21.68 -13.08
N TYR A 55 -4.00 -20.51 -12.76
CA TYR A 55 -3.63 -20.14 -11.39
C TYR A 55 -4.85 -19.96 -10.48
N LYS A 56 -4.67 -20.23 -9.21
CA LYS A 56 -5.70 -20.17 -8.18
C LYS A 56 -5.18 -19.52 -6.89
N ALA A 57 -6.06 -19.21 -5.99
CA ALA A 57 -5.72 -18.72 -4.65
C ALA A 57 -4.81 -19.73 -3.94
N GLY A 58 -3.76 -19.24 -3.30
CA GLY A 58 -2.73 -19.99 -2.63
C GLY A 58 -1.47 -20.27 -3.47
N ASP A 59 -1.51 -20.06 -4.79
CA ASP A 59 -0.36 -20.32 -5.66
C ASP A 59 0.77 -19.28 -5.46
N PHE A 60 0.42 -18.04 -5.06
CA PHE A 60 1.39 -16.96 -4.79
C PHE A 60 1.09 -16.25 -3.47
N PRO A 61 1.33 -16.91 -2.32
CA PRO A 61 0.88 -16.43 -1.01
C PRO A 61 1.42 -15.05 -0.63
N ASN A 62 2.67 -14.72 -1.01
CA ASN A 62 3.24 -13.40 -0.74
C ASN A 62 2.52 -12.28 -1.52
N SER A 63 2.16 -12.52 -2.78
CA SER A 63 1.42 -11.56 -3.59
C SER A 63 0.00 -11.37 -3.07
N GLU A 64 -0.64 -12.45 -2.63
CA GLU A 64 -1.97 -12.43 -2.05
C GLU A 64 -1.98 -11.72 -0.70
N TYR A 65 -0.99 -11.99 0.17
CA TYR A 65 -0.80 -11.25 1.41
C TYR A 65 -0.65 -9.75 1.16
N LEU A 66 0.26 -9.34 0.28
CA LEU A 66 0.47 -7.92 -0.02
C LEU A 66 -0.78 -7.25 -0.58
N ALA A 67 -1.50 -7.91 -1.50
CA ALA A 67 -2.75 -7.37 -2.05
C ALA A 67 -3.82 -7.12 -0.98
N GLY A 68 -3.86 -7.96 0.07
CA GLY A 68 -4.78 -7.80 1.20
C GLY A 68 -4.34 -6.80 2.26
N HIS A 69 -3.03 -6.50 2.38
CA HIS A 69 -2.47 -5.82 3.56
C HIS A 69 -1.76 -4.50 3.25
N CYS A 70 -1.48 -4.17 1.97
CA CYS A 70 -0.74 -2.95 1.62
C CYS A 70 -1.64 -1.72 1.44
N LEU A 71 -1.08 -0.57 1.82
CA LEU A 71 -1.57 0.78 1.53
C LEU A 71 -0.42 1.63 1.00
N SER A 72 -0.68 2.47 0.00
CA SER A 72 0.27 3.49 -0.44
C SER A 72 -0.14 4.83 0.15
N LEU A 73 0.71 5.39 0.99
CA LEU A 73 0.49 6.71 1.58
C LEU A 73 0.63 7.82 0.52
N PRO A 74 0.01 8.99 0.73
CA PRO A 74 0.18 10.13 -0.15
C PRO A 74 1.67 10.47 -0.33
N MET A 75 2.13 10.53 -1.58
CA MET A 75 3.49 10.89 -1.93
C MET A 75 3.51 11.53 -3.33
N TYR A 76 3.85 12.81 -3.39
CA TYR A 76 3.96 13.60 -4.61
C TYR A 76 4.90 14.79 -4.35
N ALA A 77 5.44 15.39 -5.42
CA ALA A 77 6.52 16.38 -5.31
C ALA A 77 6.10 17.68 -4.59
N GLU A 78 4.82 18.03 -4.70
CA GLU A 78 4.25 19.24 -4.11
C GLU A 78 3.74 19.07 -2.67
N LEU A 79 3.92 17.85 -2.07
CA LEU A 79 3.51 17.58 -0.69
C LEU A 79 4.28 18.51 0.26
N THR A 80 3.53 19.33 0.99
CA THR A 80 4.11 20.26 1.96
C THR A 80 4.56 19.56 3.24
N ASN A 81 5.45 20.19 4.00
CA ASN A 81 5.88 19.65 5.30
C ASN A 81 4.71 19.56 6.28
N GLU A 82 3.76 20.51 6.25
CA GLU A 82 2.56 20.52 7.08
C GLU A 82 1.65 19.33 6.76
N GLU A 83 1.45 19.02 5.49
CA GLU A 83 0.68 17.84 5.06
C GLU A 83 1.37 16.54 5.45
N LEU A 84 2.70 16.46 5.26
CA LEU A 84 3.49 15.31 5.68
C LEU A 84 3.40 15.08 7.20
N ASP A 85 3.56 16.15 7.99
CA ASP A 85 3.44 16.09 9.45
C ASP A 85 2.03 15.68 9.89
N TYR A 86 0.99 16.12 9.17
CA TYR A 86 -0.38 15.73 9.44
C TYR A 86 -0.58 14.22 9.20
N VAL A 87 -0.08 13.69 8.10
CA VAL A 87 -0.13 12.23 7.82
C VAL A 87 0.59 11.44 8.90
N ILE A 88 1.82 11.84 9.28
CA ILE A 88 2.62 11.17 10.30
C ILE A 88 1.91 11.17 11.65
N LYS A 89 1.39 12.33 12.10
CA LYS A 89 0.67 12.45 13.37
C LYS A 89 -0.60 11.61 13.38
N THR A 90 -1.33 11.60 12.27
CA THR A 90 -2.56 10.81 12.15
C THR A 90 -2.28 9.32 12.22
N LEU A 91 -1.25 8.82 11.52
CA LEU A 91 -0.83 7.42 11.58
C LEU A 91 -0.38 7.00 12.99
N ASN A 92 0.37 7.86 13.68
CA ASN A 92 0.84 7.57 15.04
C ASN A 92 -0.28 7.62 16.10
N SER A 93 -1.46 8.11 15.72
CA SER A 93 -2.66 8.19 16.60
C SER A 93 -3.66 7.06 16.34
N TYR A 94 -3.40 6.19 15.34
CA TYR A 94 -4.19 5.00 15.02
C TYR A 94 -3.78 3.83 15.92
#